data_2da7e908c71e147dcb559eab73115494
#
_entry.id   2da7e908c71e147dcb559eab73115494
#
_cell.length_a   1.000
_cell.length_b   1.000
_cell.length_c   1.000
_cell.angle_alpha   90.00
_cell.angle_beta   90.00
_cell.angle_gamma   90.00
#
_symmetry.space_group_name_H-M   'P 1'
#
loop_
_entity.id
_entity.type
_entity.pdbx_description
1 polymer ?
#
loop_
_entity_poly.entity_id
_entity_poly.type
_entity_poly.pdbx_seq_one_letter_code
_entity_poly.pdbx_strand_id
1 'polypeptide(L)'
;LISQLEKQTEELNAAKAELDEDKKALEEKRSSLVEKKSELDTKNKELASKQNAYNANYRQISALMTSLDKSSAEYRQELQRQYRKREAFERQIDKIISGGSQSGDVDDGFYNDGEMMWPVPYKNSYISAGYGYYDPEGDGTYTMHPAIDIVVRENGVNVSYGKKIVAAQSGKVLVRGYSDVGGNYITIDHGDGYRTYYGHCSKIVASAGQYVEKGEVIAYMGNTGYVTGPHVHFQVMHVKNGAVTRLNPLDFVTPPN
;
A
#
# COMPACT_ATOMS: atom_id res chain seq x y z
N LEU A 1 75.92 30.50 -32.22
CA LEU A 1 75.26 29.54 -33.14
C LEU A 1 75.06 28.15 -32.47
N ILE A 2 76.12 27.55 -31.89
CA ILE A 2 76.10 26.23 -31.24
C ILE A 2 75.11 26.24 -30.06
N SER A 3 75.21 27.22 -29.16
CA SER A 3 74.30 27.36 -27.98
C SER A 3 72.80 27.59 -28.36
N GLN A 4 72.55 28.20 -29.52
CA GLN A 4 71.18 28.38 -30.02
C GLN A 4 70.66 27.09 -30.60
N LEU A 5 71.47 26.29 -31.25
CA LEU A 5 71.12 24.96 -31.75
C LEU A 5 70.84 23.98 -30.60
N GLU A 6 71.67 24.00 -29.55
CA GLU A 6 71.41 23.17 -28.33
C GLU A 6 70.09 23.50 -27.68
N LYS A 7 69.81 24.80 -27.48
CA LYS A 7 68.50 25.25 -26.91
C LYS A 7 67.32 24.82 -27.77
N GLN A 8 67.39 24.96 -29.08
CA GLN A 8 66.34 24.51 -30.00
C GLN A 8 66.16 22.98 -29.97
N THR A 9 67.23 22.23 -29.76
CA THR A 9 67.18 20.77 -29.65
C THR A 9 66.47 20.34 -28.33
N GLU A 10 66.78 21.05 -27.23
CA GLU A 10 66.05 20.80 -25.94
C GLU A 10 64.60 21.15 -26.03
N GLU A 11 64.23 22.29 -26.61
CA GLU A 11 62.85 22.69 -26.84
C GLU A 11 62.09 21.67 -27.73
N LEU A 12 62.75 21.17 -28.77
CA LEU A 12 62.18 20.15 -29.66
C LEU A 12 61.98 18.81 -28.94
N ASN A 13 62.91 18.40 -28.10
CA ASN A 13 62.81 17.17 -27.33
C ASN A 13 61.69 17.27 -26.25
N ALA A 14 61.58 18.45 -25.60
CA ALA A 14 60.44 18.69 -24.66
C ALA A 14 59.10 18.66 -25.36
N ALA A 15 58.95 19.32 -26.50
CA ALA A 15 57.72 19.30 -27.30
C ALA A 15 57.40 17.90 -27.82
N LYS A 16 58.42 17.10 -28.16
CA LYS A 16 58.21 15.70 -28.56
C LYS A 16 57.74 14.84 -27.41
N ALA A 17 58.27 15.03 -26.20
CA ALA A 17 57.83 14.30 -25.00
C ALA A 17 56.36 14.65 -24.64
N GLU A 18 55.98 15.93 -24.70
CA GLU A 18 54.61 16.38 -24.50
C GLU A 18 53.64 15.79 -25.54
N LEU A 19 54.05 15.78 -26.80
CA LEU A 19 53.26 15.17 -27.88
C LEU A 19 53.04 13.65 -27.68
N ASP A 20 54.06 12.95 -27.16
CA ASP A 20 53.97 11.51 -26.89
C ASP A 20 53.06 11.24 -25.67
N GLU A 21 53.04 12.08 -24.64
CA GLU A 21 52.08 12.05 -23.54
C GLU A 21 50.64 12.32 -24.03
N ASP A 22 50.46 13.36 -24.85
CA ASP A 22 49.15 13.68 -25.41
C ASP A 22 48.60 12.54 -26.31
N LYS A 23 49.43 11.92 -27.11
CA LYS A 23 49.06 10.75 -27.90
C LYS A 23 48.59 9.58 -27.02
N LYS A 24 49.29 9.32 -25.93
CA LYS A 24 48.95 8.27 -24.98
C LYS A 24 47.61 8.57 -24.31
N ALA A 25 47.42 9.81 -23.83
CA ALA A 25 46.15 10.26 -23.23
C ALA A 25 44.98 10.19 -24.22
N LEU A 26 45.24 10.51 -25.51
CA LEU A 26 44.23 10.41 -26.57
C LEU A 26 43.83 8.95 -26.85
N GLU A 27 44.78 8.02 -26.86
CA GLU A 27 44.51 6.59 -27.07
C GLU A 27 43.76 5.99 -25.91
N GLU A 28 44.06 6.38 -24.65
CA GLU A 28 43.30 5.98 -23.46
C GLU A 28 41.85 6.50 -23.52
N LYS A 29 41.66 7.77 -23.90
CA LYS A 29 40.32 8.34 -24.12
C LYS A 29 39.54 7.63 -25.22
N ARG A 30 40.23 7.32 -26.33
CA ARG A 30 39.65 6.57 -27.45
C ARG A 30 39.18 5.17 -27.03
N SER A 31 40.01 4.46 -26.27
CA SER A 31 39.66 3.14 -25.72
C SER A 31 38.44 3.22 -24.81
N SER A 32 38.41 4.17 -23.88
CA SER A 32 37.26 4.40 -22.99
C SER A 32 36.00 4.77 -23.76
N LEU A 33 36.10 5.56 -24.83
CA LEU A 33 34.93 5.88 -25.67
C LEU A 33 34.40 4.67 -26.44
N VAL A 34 35.25 3.78 -26.91
CA VAL A 34 34.87 2.52 -27.58
C VAL A 34 34.13 1.64 -26.61
N GLU A 35 34.62 1.50 -25.37
CA GLU A 35 33.95 0.72 -24.31
C GLU A 35 32.58 1.28 -23.96
N LYS A 36 32.50 2.61 -23.72
CA LYS A 36 31.20 3.27 -23.44
C LYS A 36 30.21 3.15 -24.59
N LYS A 37 30.70 3.20 -25.85
CA LYS A 37 29.85 2.98 -27.00
C LYS A 37 29.29 1.57 -27.03
N SER A 38 30.09 0.56 -26.73
CA SER A 38 29.66 -0.84 -26.65
C SER A 38 28.63 -1.04 -25.54
N GLU A 39 28.85 -0.42 -24.38
CA GLU A 39 27.88 -0.44 -23.25
C GLU A 39 26.55 0.22 -23.64
N LEU A 40 26.62 1.37 -24.32
CA LEU A 40 25.46 2.08 -24.79
C LEU A 40 24.66 1.26 -25.82
N ASP A 41 25.35 0.59 -26.75
CA ASP A 41 24.73 -0.28 -27.74
C ASP A 41 24.02 -1.46 -27.07
N THR A 42 24.59 -2.01 -26.00
CA THR A 42 23.98 -3.07 -25.21
C THR A 42 22.73 -2.58 -24.50
N LYS A 43 22.79 -1.42 -23.83
CA LYS A 43 21.65 -0.78 -23.16
C LYS A 43 20.53 -0.44 -24.14
N ASN A 44 20.88 0.03 -25.34
CA ASN A 44 19.89 0.31 -26.38
C ASN A 44 19.15 -0.96 -26.86
N LYS A 45 19.86 -2.09 -26.98
CA LYS A 45 19.23 -3.39 -27.31
C LYS A 45 18.29 -3.87 -26.19
N GLU A 46 18.72 -3.72 -24.91
CA GLU A 46 17.86 -4.05 -23.78
C GLU A 46 16.60 -3.16 -23.71
N LEU A 47 16.79 -1.87 -23.97
CA LEU A 47 15.67 -0.92 -24.02
C LEU A 47 14.68 -1.27 -25.11
N ALA A 48 15.16 -1.59 -26.30
CA ALA A 48 14.33 -2.03 -27.41
C ALA A 48 13.55 -3.33 -27.09
N SER A 49 14.20 -4.29 -26.41
CA SER A 49 13.55 -5.51 -25.93
C SER A 49 12.45 -5.22 -24.91
N LYS A 50 12.73 -4.36 -23.92
CA LYS A 50 11.74 -3.94 -22.90
C LYS A 50 10.57 -3.19 -23.54
N GLN A 51 10.84 -2.32 -24.53
CA GLN A 51 9.81 -1.60 -25.28
C GLN A 51 8.89 -2.56 -26.05
N ASN A 52 9.47 -3.59 -26.68
CA ASN A 52 8.69 -4.61 -27.39
C ASN A 52 7.83 -5.44 -26.42
N ALA A 53 8.36 -5.83 -25.26
CA ALA A 53 7.60 -6.52 -24.23
C ALA A 53 6.46 -5.64 -23.67
N TYR A 54 6.73 -4.36 -23.42
CA TYR A 54 5.72 -3.39 -23.01
C TYR A 54 4.59 -3.27 -24.04
N ASN A 55 4.93 -3.12 -25.32
CA ASN A 55 3.96 -3.02 -26.41
C ASN A 55 3.13 -4.31 -26.56
N ALA A 56 3.72 -5.48 -26.33
CA ALA A 56 3.01 -6.76 -26.33
C ALA A 56 2.00 -6.83 -25.17
N ASN A 57 2.43 -6.45 -23.97
CA ASN A 57 1.55 -6.38 -22.80
C ASN A 57 0.41 -5.37 -23.00
N TYR A 58 0.71 -4.19 -23.55
CA TYR A 58 -0.32 -3.19 -23.87
C TYR A 58 -1.38 -3.72 -24.83
N ARG A 59 -0.97 -4.47 -25.88
CA ARG A 59 -1.91 -5.11 -26.82
C ARG A 59 -2.77 -6.17 -26.12
N GLN A 60 -2.19 -6.97 -25.22
CA GLN A 60 -2.94 -7.95 -24.42
C GLN A 60 -3.96 -7.27 -23.51
N ILE A 61 -3.56 -6.21 -22.79
CA ILE A 61 -4.47 -5.42 -21.94
C ILE A 61 -5.58 -4.80 -22.77
N SER A 62 -5.28 -4.22 -23.94
CA SER A 62 -6.28 -3.63 -24.83
C SER A 62 -7.26 -4.68 -25.37
N ALA A 63 -6.78 -5.88 -25.69
CA ALA A 63 -7.64 -6.99 -26.10
C ALA A 63 -8.53 -7.49 -24.96
N LEU A 64 -7.99 -7.56 -23.72
CA LEU A 64 -8.76 -7.88 -22.53
C LEU A 64 -9.81 -6.81 -22.23
N MET A 65 -9.48 -5.53 -22.32
CA MET A 65 -10.45 -4.42 -22.17
C MET A 65 -11.56 -4.51 -23.22
N THR A 66 -11.23 -4.82 -24.47
CA THR A 66 -12.24 -5.01 -25.53
C THR A 66 -13.13 -6.24 -25.29
N SER A 67 -12.59 -7.29 -24.67
CA SER A 67 -13.39 -8.46 -24.26
C SER A 67 -14.24 -8.19 -23.01
N LEU A 68 -13.75 -7.35 -22.08
CA LEU A 68 -14.52 -6.88 -20.92
C LEU A 68 -15.73 -6.03 -21.33
N ASP A 69 -15.60 -5.18 -22.35
CA ASP A 69 -16.72 -4.38 -22.87
C ASP A 69 -17.87 -5.25 -23.39
N LYS A 70 -17.57 -6.45 -23.89
CA LYS A 70 -18.60 -7.43 -24.28
C LYS A 70 -19.22 -8.18 -23.09
N SER A 71 -18.53 -8.27 -21.97
CA SER A 71 -19.02 -8.90 -20.71
C SER A 71 -19.51 -7.90 -19.67
N SER A 72 -19.62 -6.62 -20.04
CA SER A 72 -19.94 -5.54 -19.08
C SER A 72 -21.23 -5.77 -18.28
N ALA A 73 -22.22 -6.43 -18.88
CA ALA A 73 -23.47 -6.75 -18.18
C ALA A 73 -23.29 -7.86 -17.13
N GLU A 74 -22.51 -8.90 -17.43
CA GLU A 74 -22.19 -10.00 -16.51
C GLU A 74 -21.30 -9.52 -15.37
N TYR A 75 -20.31 -8.67 -15.67
CA TYR A 75 -19.45 -8.05 -14.67
C TYR A 75 -20.24 -7.14 -13.72
N ARG A 76 -21.12 -6.30 -14.24
CA ARG A 76 -22.03 -5.46 -13.42
C ARG A 76 -22.95 -6.29 -12.53
N GLN A 77 -23.48 -7.41 -13.03
CA GLN A 77 -24.29 -8.32 -12.20
C GLN A 77 -23.47 -8.97 -11.10
N GLU A 78 -22.25 -9.42 -11.40
CA GLU A 78 -21.36 -10.02 -10.39
C GLU A 78 -20.91 -8.98 -9.37
N LEU A 79 -20.59 -7.76 -9.79
CA LEU A 79 -20.27 -6.65 -8.91
C LEU A 79 -21.44 -6.33 -7.96
N GLN A 80 -22.67 -6.20 -8.48
CA GLN A 80 -23.88 -6.01 -7.66
C GLN A 80 -24.10 -7.16 -6.69
N ARG A 81 -23.81 -8.39 -7.11
CA ARG A 81 -23.88 -9.56 -6.24
C ARG A 81 -22.86 -9.47 -5.09
N GLN A 82 -21.64 -9.02 -5.37
CA GLN A 82 -20.60 -8.80 -4.36
C GLN A 82 -20.98 -7.68 -3.38
N TYR A 83 -21.55 -6.59 -3.88
CA TYR A 83 -22.08 -5.52 -3.00
C TYR A 83 -23.18 -6.03 -2.06
N ARG A 84 -24.14 -6.83 -2.54
CA ARG A 84 -25.18 -7.45 -1.68
C ARG A 84 -24.59 -8.40 -0.65
N LYS A 85 -23.57 -9.17 -1.00
CA LYS A 85 -22.84 -10.03 -0.05
C LYS A 85 -22.15 -9.19 1.01
N ARG A 86 -21.51 -8.10 0.61
CA ARG A 86 -20.87 -7.15 1.53
C ARG A 86 -21.87 -6.57 2.52
N GLU A 87 -22.99 -6.04 2.06
CA GLU A 87 -24.04 -5.51 2.95
C GLU A 87 -24.62 -6.58 3.89
N ALA A 88 -24.80 -7.81 3.40
CA ALA A 88 -25.26 -8.93 4.24
C ALA A 88 -24.24 -9.28 5.32
N PHE A 89 -22.95 -9.26 4.98
CA PHE A 89 -21.85 -9.48 5.91
C PHE A 89 -21.76 -8.35 6.95
N GLU A 90 -21.85 -7.10 6.53
CA GLU A 90 -21.88 -5.95 7.47
C GLU A 90 -23.02 -6.07 8.46
N ARG A 91 -24.23 -6.49 8.01
CA ARG A 91 -25.36 -6.79 8.90
C ARG A 91 -25.10 -7.96 9.87
N GLN A 92 -24.30 -8.97 9.46
CA GLN A 92 -23.90 -10.05 10.37
C GLN A 92 -22.90 -9.57 11.42
N ILE A 93 -21.93 -8.75 11.02
CA ILE A 93 -20.99 -8.09 11.92
C ILE A 93 -21.76 -7.22 12.92
N ASP A 94 -22.70 -6.41 12.46
CA ASP A 94 -23.53 -5.56 13.34
C ASP A 94 -24.29 -6.39 14.38
N LYS A 95 -24.82 -7.57 14.02
CA LYS A 95 -25.48 -8.49 14.96
C LYS A 95 -24.50 -9.04 16.00
N ILE A 96 -23.31 -9.44 15.60
CA ILE A 96 -22.28 -9.96 16.51
C ILE A 96 -21.84 -8.84 17.46
N ILE A 97 -21.60 -7.66 16.89
CA ILE A 97 -21.17 -6.48 17.64
C ILE A 97 -22.26 -6.03 18.61
N SER A 98 -23.53 -5.95 18.19
CA SER A 98 -24.65 -5.58 19.07
C SER A 98 -24.95 -6.62 20.13
N GLY A 99 -24.82 -7.91 19.80
CA GLY A 99 -25.06 -9.03 20.75
C GLY A 99 -23.99 -9.19 21.82
N GLY A 100 -22.75 -8.71 21.58
CA GLY A 100 -21.67 -8.68 22.58
C GLY A 100 -21.89 -7.68 23.72
N SER A 101 -22.88 -6.79 23.61
CA SER A 101 -23.26 -5.81 24.65
C SER A 101 -24.11 -6.35 25.81
N GLN A 102 -24.34 -7.66 25.92
CA GLN A 102 -25.06 -8.26 27.05
C GLN A 102 -24.18 -8.62 28.26
N SER A 103 -22.90 -8.35 28.26
CA SER A 103 -22.16 -8.35 29.51
C SER A 103 -22.37 -6.99 30.18
N GLY A 104 -23.15 -7.00 31.28
CA GLY A 104 -23.53 -5.82 32.03
C GLY A 104 -22.34 -4.90 32.34
N ASP A 105 -22.68 -3.66 32.66
CA ASP A 105 -21.79 -2.62 33.17
C ASP A 105 -20.69 -3.20 34.08
N VAL A 106 -19.66 -3.73 33.51
CA VAL A 106 -18.39 -3.94 34.17
C VAL A 106 -17.61 -2.67 33.86
N ASP A 107 -17.70 -1.73 34.80
CA ASP A 107 -16.73 -0.66 34.94
C ASP A 107 -15.37 -1.32 35.23
N ASP A 108 -14.70 -1.80 34.18
CA ASP A 108 -13.36 -2.38 34.26
C ASP A 108 -12.27 -1.31 34.10
N GLY A 109 -12.64 -0.03 34.33
CA GLY A 109 -11.68 1.06 34.53
C GLY A 109 -10.94 1.47 33.27
N PHE A 110 -11.44 1.10 32.08
CA PHE A 110 -10.84 1.51 30.82
C PHE A 110 -11.37 2.89 30.40
N TYR A 111 -10.59 3.90 30.73
CA TYR A 111 -10.76 5.24 30.18
C TYR A 111 -10.29 5.25 28.73
N ASN A 112 -11.22 5.43 27.81
CA ASN A 112 -10.91 5.93 26.48
C ASN A 112 -10.35 7.36 26.68
N ASP A 113 -9.03 7.54 26.50
CA ASP A 113 -8.38 8.85 26.58
C ASP A 113 -8.79 9.79 25.40
N GLY A 114 -9.76 9.35 24.58
CA GLY A 114 -10.35 10.10 23.49
C GLY A 114 -9.51 10.10 22.22
N GLU A 115 -8.26 9.70 22.27
CA GLU A 115 -7.38 9.67 21.10
C GLU A 115 -7.03 8.23 20.71
N MET A 116 -7.50 7.83 19.53
CA MET A 116 -7.03 6.59 18.90
C MET A 116 -5.73 6.87 18.15
N MET A 117 -4.81 5.90 18.19
CA MET A 117 -3.60 5.99 17.38
C MET A 117 -3.82 5.44 15.96
N TRP A 118 -3.03 5.90 15.03
CA TRP A 118 -2.99 5.38 13.67
C TRP A 118 -2.64 3.89 13.66
N PRO A 119 -3.47 3.01 13.05
CA PRO A 119 -3.34 1.56 13.22
C PRO A 119 -2.20 0.92 12.42
N VAL A 120 -1.50 1.67 11.59
CA VAL A 120 -0.39 1.22 10.73
C VAL A 120 0.88 1.98 11.11
N PRO A 121 1.79 1.40 11.93
CA PRO A 121 2.89 2.13 12.57
C PRO A 121 4.10 2.35 11.62
N TYR A 122 3.82 2.86 10.41
CA TYR A 122 4.83 3.19 9.40
C TYR A 122 4.63 4.62 8.89
N LYS A 123 5.71 5.43 8.88
CA LYS A 123 5.65 6.83 8.41
C LYS A 123 5.24 6.99 6.95
N ASN A 124 5.51 5.99 6.13
CA ASN A 124 5.15 5.93 4.71
C ASN A 124 3.81 5.20 4.47
N SER A 125 2.95 5.16 5.49
CA SER A 125 1.55 4.73 5.35
C SER A 125 0.66 5.92 5.03
N TYR A 126 -0.37 5.68 4.20
CA TYR A 126 -1.33 6.70 3.81
C TYR A 126 -2.67 6.06 3.39
N ILE A 127 -3.68 6.90 3.23
CA ILE A 127 -5.03 6.49 2.85
C ILE A 127 -5.07 6.25 1.33
N SER A 128 -5.44 5.04 0.92
CA SER A 128 -5.70 4.70 -0.48
C SER A 128 -7.18 4.86 -0.87
N ALA A 129 -8.09 4.70 0.10
CA ALA A 129 -9.51 5.00 -0.08
C ALA A 129 -10.07 5.63 1.20
N GLY A 130 -10.83 6.71 1.07
CA GLY A 130 -11.39 7.48 2.18
C GLY A 130 -12.76 6.95 2.63
N TYR A 131 -13.22 7.47 3.79
CA TYR A 131 -14.57 7.28 4.28
C TYR A 131 -15.56 8.11 3.47
N GLY A 132 -16.72 7.56 3.14
CA GLY A 132 -17.80 8.26 2.49
C GLY A 132 -18.30 7.60 1.21
N TYR A 133 -19.17 8.30 0.51
CA TYR A 133 -19.68 7.85 -0.77
C TYR A 133 -18.66 8.12 -1.88
N TYR A 134 -18.37 7.14 -2.68
CA TYR A 134 -17.50 7.24 -3.85
C TYR A 134 -18.07 6.42 -5.00
N ASP A 135 -17.68 6.78 -6.21
CA ASP A 135 -18.03 6.07 -7.44
C ASP A 135 -16.81 5.27 -7.91
N PRO A 136 -16.74 3.97 -7.59
CA PRO A 136 -15.54 3.15 -7.88
C PRO A 136 -15.37 2.86 -9.36
N GLU A 137 -16.46 2.90 -10.14
CA GLU A 137 -16.48 2.54 -11.56
C GLU A 137 -16.54 3.77 -12.48
N GLY A 138 -16.81 4.97 -11.94
CA GLY A 138 -17.01 6.18 -12.72
C GLY A 138 -18.29 6.17 -13.56
N ASP A 139 -19.28 5.34 -13.17
CA ASP A 139 -20.54 5.14 -13.90
C ASP A 139 -21.73 5.91 -13.30
N GLY A 140 -21.48 6.71 -12.26
CA GLY A 140 -22.50 7.44 -11.50
C GLY A 140 -23.14 6.63 -10.37
N THR A 141 -22.70 5.40 -10.11
CA THR A 141 -23.17 4.55 -9.02
C THR A 141 -22.32 4.77 -7.77
N TYR A 142 -22.90 5.44 -6.77
CA TYR A 142 -22.20 5.73 -5.52
C TYR A 142 -22.38 4.63 -4.50
N THR A 143 -21.25 4.19 -3.93
CA THR A 143 -21.20 3.20 -2.85
C THR A 143 -20.63 3.82 -1.58
N MET A 144 -21.24 3.53 -0.42
CA MET A 144 -20.68 3.96 0.87
C MET A 144 -19.49 3.10 1.26
N HIS A 145 -18.34 3.75 1.49
CA HIS A 145 -17.17 3.16 2.13
C HIS A 145 -17.15 3.56 3.61
N PRO A 146 -17.55 2.67 4.54
CA PRO A 146 -17.68 3.00 5.95
C PRO A 146 -16.35 2.88 6.72
N ALA A 147 -15.23 3.12 6.05
CA ALA A 147 -13.88 2.88 6.51
C ALA A 147 -12.87 3.84 5.86
N ILE A 148 -11.64 3.73 6.27
CA ILE A 148 -10.49 4.13 5.47
C ILE A 148 -9.65 2.91 5.11
N ASP A 149 -9.15 2.84 3.88
CA ASP A 149 -8.18 1.84 3.48
C ASP A 149 -6.78 2.43 3.57
N ILE A 150 -5.90 1.74 4.29
CA ILE A 150 -4.55 2.21 4.56
C ILE A 150 -3.55 1.28 3.88
N VAL A 151 -2.60 1.87 3.18
CA VAL A 151 -1.49 1.18 2.52
C VAL A 151 -0.14 1.72 2.99
N VAL A 152 0.92 0.92 2.80
CA VAL A 152 2.32 1.34 2.97
C VAL A 152 2.99 1.32 1.61
N ARG A 153 3.67 2.41 1.22
CA ARG A 153 4.43 2.47 -0.03
C ARG A 153 5.90 2.78 0.20
N GLU A 154 6.73 2.13 -0.61
CA GLU A 154 8.15 2.42 -0.70
C GLU A 154 8.49 2.66 -2.18
N ASN A 155 9.09 3.81 -2.47
CA ASN A 155 9.42 4.21 -3.85
C ASN A 155 8.24 4.10 -4.84
N GLY A 156 7.02 4.46 -4.38
CA GLY A 156 5.79 4.39 -5.19
C GLY A 156 5.15 3.01 -5.28
N VAL A 157 5.79 1.96 -4.77
CA VAL A 157 5.29 0.58 -4.78
C VAL A 157 4.54 0.27 -3.50
N ASN A 158 3.38 -0.39 -3.61
CA ASN A 158 2.64 -0.89 -2.46
C ASN A 158 3.37 -2.09 -1.83
N VAL A 159 3.89 -1.91 -0.62
CA VAL A 159 4.60 -2.92 0.17
C VAL A 159 3.83 -3.32 1.43
N SER A 160 2.52 -3.13 1.43
CA SER A 160 1.65 -3.32 2.61
C SER A 160 1.60 -4.76 3.10
N TYR A 161 1.72 -5.75 2.20
CA TYR A 161 1.58 -7.16 2.59
C TYR A 161 2.56 -7.55 3.70
N GLY A 162 2.03 -8.13 4.79
CA GLY A 162 2.82 -8.55 5.94
C GLY A 162 3.27 -7.42 6.89
N LYS A 163 2.94 -6.15 6.61
CA LYS A 163 3.19 -5.04 7.54
C LYS A 163 2.28 -5.16 8.77
N LYS A 164 2.76 -4.67 9.91
CA LYS A 164 2.03 -4.76 11.20
C LYS A 164 0.78 -3.89 11.20
N ILE A 165 -0.27 -4.41 11.82
CA ILE A 165 -1.46 -3.68 12.24
C ILE A 165 -1.44 -3.67 13.77
N VAL A 166 -1.64 -2.51 14.36
CA VAL A 166 -1.68 -2.33 15.82
C VAL A 166 -3.08 -1.92 16.28
N ALA A 167 -3.41 -2.24 17.52
CA ALA A 167 -4.64 -1.78 18.13
C ALA A 167 -4.66 -0.25 18.23
N ALA A 168 -5.66 0.40 17.62
CA ALA A 168 -5.80 1.86 17.63
C ALA A 168 -6.03 2.41 19.05
N GLN A 169 -6.64 1.61 19.93
CA GLN A 169 -6.86 1.91 21.33
C GLN A 169 -6.84 0.60 22.14
N SER A 170 -6.57 0.68 23.45
CA SER A 170 -6.67 -0.46 24.35
C SER A 170 -8.09 -1.01 24.39
N GLY A 171 -8.24 -2.32 24.55
CA GLY A 171 -9.56 -2.92 24.59
C GLY A 171 -9.58 -4.44 24.51
N LYS A 172 -10.77 -5.00 24.47
CA LYS A 172 -10.99 -6.45 24.41
C LYS A 172 -11.30 -6.88 22.97
N VAL A 173 -10.63 -7.89 22.48
CA VAL A 173 -10.95 -8.51 21.19
C VAL A 173 -12.31 -9.19 21.28
N LEU A 174 -13.32 -8.64 20.59
CA LEU A 174 -14.67 -9.20 20.54
C LEU A 174 -14.74 -10.42 19.65
N VAL A 175 -14.25 -10.28 18.44
CA VAL A 175 -14.34 -11.32 17.41
C VAL A 175 -13.14 -11.25 16.46
N ARG A 176 -12.73 -12.41 16.00
CA ARG A 176 -11.82 -12.60 14.86
C ARG A 176 -12.40 -13.70 13.98
N GLY A 177 -12.27 -13.55 12.70
CA GLY A 177 -12.86 -14.51 11.76
C GLY A 177 -12.40 -14.32 10.34
N TYR A 178 -13.11 -14.98 9.44
CA TYR A 178 -12.93 -14.85 7.99
C TYR A 178 -14.29 -14.68 7.33
N SER A 179 -14.32 -13.87 6.28
CA SER A 179 -15.46 -13.79 5.35
C SER A 179 -14.97 -13.59 3.93
N ASP A 180 -15.82 -13.91 2.95
CA ASP A 180 -15.46 -13.72 1.52
C ASP A 180 -15.23 -12.26 1.16
N VAL A 181 -15.82 -11.34 1.91
CA VAL A 181 -15.69 -9.89 1.67
C VAL A 181 -14.55 -9.28 2.50
N GLY A 182 -14.62 -9.37 3.81
CA GLY A 182 -13.65 -8.75 4.71
C GLY A 182 -12.32 -9.51 4.85
N GLY A 183 -12.23 -10.72 4.26
CA GLY A 183 -11.07 -11.59 4.47
C GLY A 183 -10.93 -12.00 5.94
N ASN A 184 -9.71 -12.17 6.40
CA ASN A 184 -9.44 -12.30 7.82
C ASN A 184 -9.63 -10.94 8.50
N TYR A 185 -10.41 -10.92 9.55
CA TYR A 185 -10.75 -9.68 10.27
C TYR A 185 -10.70 -9.85 11.79
N ILE A 186 -10.52 -8.73 12.48
CA ILE A 186 -10.56 -8.63 13.93
C ILE A 186 -11.32 -7.36 14.34
N THR A 187 -12.11 -7.45 15.40
CA THR A 187 -12.83 -6.33 16.00
C THR A 187 -12.47 -6.21 17.48
N ILE A 188 -12.20 -5.00 17.94
CA ILE A 188 -11.84 -4.68 19.31
C ILE A 188 -12.89 -3.76 19.92
N ASP A 189 -13.33 -4.04 21.12
CA ASP A 189 -14.18 -3.20 21.96
C ASP A 189 -13.32 -2.37 22.90
N HIS A 190 -13.46 -1.05 22.85
CA HIS A 190 -12.67 -0.10 23.61
C HIS A 190 -13.39 0.50 24.81
N GLY A 191 -14.61 -0.01 25.14
CA GLY A 191 -15.49 0.59 26.12
C GLY A 191 -16.34 1.73 25.53
N ASP A 192 -17.29 2.24 26.33
CA ASP A 192 -18.20 3.35 25.98
C ASP A 192 -18.91 3.20 24.64
N GLY A 193 -19.07 1.95 24.15
CA GLY A 193 -19.65 1.64 22.84
C GLY A 193 -18.72 1.82 21.66
N TYR A 194 -17.49 2.29 21.82
CA TYR A 194 -16.53 2.44 20.73
C TYR A 194 -15.88 1.12 20.35
N ARG A 195 -15.80 0.86 19.07
CA ARG A 195 -15.19 -0.35 18.51
C ARG A 195 -14.41 -0.04 17.26
N THR A 196 -13.33 -0.80 17.03
CA THR A 196 -12.56 -0.75 15.79
C THR A 196 -12.57 -2.09 15.08
N TYR A 197 -12.56 -2.04 13.76
CA TYR A 197 -12.50 -3.20 12.88
C TYR A 197 -11.29 -3.09 11.95
N TYR A 198 -10.62 -4.22 11.73
CA TYR A 198 -9.44 -4.34 10.87
C TYR A 198 -9.64 -5.52 9.93
N GLY A 199 -9.86 -5.23 8.65
CA GLY A 199 -10.12 -6.23 7.60
C GLY A 199 -8.92 -6.53 6.72
N HIS A 200 -9.09 -7.56 5.88
CA HIS A 200 -8.15 -8.01 4.86
C HIS A 200 -6.79 -8.49 5.38
N CYS A 201 -6.72 -8.90 6.65
CA CYS A 201 -5.49 -9.33 7.30
C CYS A 201 -4.89 -10.59 6.64
N SER A 202 -3.56 -10.67 6.53
CA SER A 202 -2.87 -11.91 6.16
C SER A 202 -2.82 -12.89 7.32
N LYS A 203 -2.67 -12.37 8.55
CA LYS A 203 -2.58 -13.14 9.79
C LYS A 203 -3.10 -12.29 10.94
N ILE A 204 -3.88 -12.91 11.84
CA ILE A 204 -4.33 -12.32 13.12
C ILE A 204 -3.56 -13.02 14.23
N VAL A 205 -2.94 -12.25 15.13
CA VAL A 205 -2.15 -12.77 16.25
C VAL A 205 -2.88 -12.67 17.59
N ALA A 206 -3.75 -11.67 17.76
CA ALA A 206 -4.56 -11.54 18.95
C ALA A 206 -5.73 -12.55 18.94
N SER A 207 -6.09 -13.09 20.12
CA SER A 207 -7.16 -14.07 20.28
C SER A 207 -8.46 -13.42 20.72
N ALA A 208 -9.61 -14.01 20.32
CA ALA A 208 -10.91 -13.56 20.81
C ALA A 208 -10.96 -13.64 22.36
N GLY A 209 -11.49 -12.60 23.00
CA GLY A 209 -11.51 -12.45 24.45
C GLY A 209 -10.20 -11.93 25.06
N GLN A 210 -9.10 -11.84 24.28
CA GLN A 210 -7.83 -11.26 24.73
C GLN A 210 -8.00 -9.75 24.92
N TYR A 211 -7.39 -9.24 25.99
CA TYR A 211 -7.19 -7.82 26.18
C TYR A 211 -5.89 -7.39 25.45
N VAL A 212 -5.95 -6.29 24.72
CA VAL A 212 -4.80 -5.72 23.99
C VAL A 212 -4.60 -4.26 24.38
N GLU A 213 -3.35 -3.83 24.42
CA GLU A 213 -3.01 -2.44 24.69
C GLU A 213 -2.96 -1.61 23.40
N LYS A 214 -3.22 -0.29 23.52
CA LYS A 214 -3.02 0.68 22.44
C LYS A 214 -1.60 0.54 21.86
N GLY A 215 -1.49 0.31 20.57
CA GLY A 215 -0.19 0.09 19.90
C GLY A 215 0.30 -1.37 19.90
N GLU A 216 -0.37 -2.28 20.58
CA GLU A 216 -0.05 -3.71 20.51
C GLU A 216 -0.30 -4.28 19.12
N VAL A 217 0.61 -5.14 18.63
CA VAL A 217 0.44 -5.79 17.32
C VAL A 217 -0.66 -6.84 17.41
N ILE A 218 -1.75 -6.63 16.67
CA ILE A 218 -2.93 -7.50 16.66
C ILE A 218 -3.03 -8.36 15.41
N ALA A 219 -2.48 -7.87 14.29
CA ALA A 219 -2.57 -8.55 13.00
C ALA A 219 -1.46 -8.06 12.04
N TYR A 220 -1.45 -8.64 10.85
CA TYR A 220 -0.59 -8.22 9.74
C TYR A 220 -1.44 -7.92 8.51
N MET A 221 -1.09 -6.87 7.78
CA MET A 221 -1.75 -6.45 6.55
C MET A 221 -1.70 -7.56 5.50
N GLY A 222 -2.77 -7.74 4.77
CA GLY A 222 -2.89 -8.81 3.81
C GLY A 222 -3.61 -8.40 2.53
N ASN A 223 -4.07 -9.42 1.82
CA ASN A 223 -4.80 -9.32 0.56
C ASN A 223 -5.88 -10.41 0.53
N THR A 224 -6.57 -10.61 1.68
CA THR A 224 -7.60 -11.65 1.84
C THR A 224 -9.00 -11.07 1.71
N GLY A 225 -9.94 -11.88 1.23
CA GLY A 225 -11.30 -11.42 0.93
C GLY A 225 -11.40 -10.70 -0.41
N TYR A 226 -12.40 -9.81 -0.54
CA TYR A 226 -12.63 -9.07 -1.78
C TYR A 226 -11.83 -7.76 -1.79
N VAL A 227 -10.67 -7.77 -2.44
CA VAL A 227 -9.71 -6.66 -2.47
C VAL A 227 -9.02 -6.56 -3.83
N THR A 228 -8.57 -5.36 -4.19
CA THR A 228 -7.77 -5.11 -5.41
C THR A 228 -6.26 -5.13 -5.16
N GLY A 229 -5.82 -5.17 -3.90
CA GLY A 229 -4.41 -5.20 -3.53
C GLY A 229 -4.21 -5.15 -2.02
N PRO A 230 -2.99 -5.36 -1.51
CA PRO A 230 -2.71 -5.40 -0.07
C PRO A 230 -2.99 -4.06 0.62
N HIS A 231 -3.86 -4.08 1.64
CA HIS A 231 -4.17 -2.94 2.50
C HIS A 231 -4.78 -3.43 3.83
N VAL A 232 -5.04 -2.53 4.77
CA VAL A 232 -5.96 -2.75 5.88
C VAL A 232 -7.18 -1.86 5.71
N HIS A 233 -8.37 -2.47 5.80
CA HIS A 233 -9.65 -1.80 5.87
C HIS A 233 -9.94 -1.49 7.35
N PHE A 234 -9.93 -0.22 7.73
CA PHE A 234 -10.05 0.24 9.11
C PHE A 234 -11.36 1.00 9.33
N GLN A 235 -12.19 0.51 10.28
CA GLN A 235 -13.43 1.19 10.67
C GLN A 235 -13.38 1.60 12.15
N VAL A 236 -14.04 2.72 12.44
CA VAL A 236 -14.44 3.13 13.78
C VAL A 236 -15.97 3.08 13.87
N MET A 237 -16.47 2.45 14.91
CA MET A 237 -17.91 2.23 15.13
C MET A 237 -18.29 2.69 16.53
N HIS A 238 -19.52 3.17 16.67
CA HIS A 238 -20.14 3.42 17.96
C HIS A 238 -21.44 2.63 18.08
N VAL A 239 -21.57 1.87 19.16
CA VAL A 239 -22.73 1.05 19.47
C VAL A 239 -23.52 1.70 20.60
N LYS A 240 -24.75 2.08 20.33
CA LYS A 240 -25.66 2.66 21.32
C LYS A 240 -27.05 2.03 21.20
N ASN A 241 -27.57 1.50 22.29
CA ASN A 241 -28.87 0.83 22.33
C ASN A 241 -29.01 -0.28 21.27
N GLY A 242 -27.96 -1.04 21.03
CA GLY A 242 -27.94 -2.11 20.02
C GLY A 242 -27.81 -1.64 18.56
N ALA A 243 -27.80 -0.34 18.30
CA ALA A 243 -27.57 0.21 16.98
C ALA A 243 -26.09 0.49 16.74
N VAL A 244 -25.56 0.04 15.60
CA VAL A 244 -24.18 0.28 15.18
C VAL A 244 -24.14 1.46 14.22
N THR A 245 -23.37 2.48 14.58
CA THR A 245 -23.09 3.64 13.71
C THR A 245 -21.61 3.59 13.29
N ARG A 246 -21.34 3.64 11.99
CA ARG A 246 -19.98 3.76 11.45
C ARG A 246 -19.61 5.23 11.39
N LEU A 247 -18.46 5.55 11.98
CA LEU A 247 -17.97 6.92 12.10
C LEU A 247 -16.81 7.12 11.13
N ASN A 248 -16.56 8.38 10.73
CA ASN A 248 -15.38 8.68 9.94
C ASN A 248 -14.12 8.43 10.79
N PRO A 249 -13.25 7.47 10.42
CA PRO A 249 -12.06 7.17 11.22
C PRO A 249 -11.13 8.37 11.41
N LEU A 250 -11.13 9.33 10.49
CA LEU A 250 -10.28 10.52 10.57
C LEU A 250 -10.69 11.51 11.67
N ASP A 251 -11.87 11.32 12.28
CA ASP A 251 -12.27 12.07 13.47
C ASP A 251 -11.59 11.52 14.75
N PHE A 252 -10.92 10.35 14.65
CA PHE A 252 -10.33 9.63 15.78
C PHE A 252 -8.83 9.36 15.64
N VAL A 253 -8.33 9.23 14.42
CA VAL A 253 -6.93 8.91 14.13
C VAL A 253 -6.31 9.95 13.18
N THR A 254 -5.04 10.27 13.41
CA THR A 254 -4.28 11.18 12.54
C THR A 254 -3.28 10.39 11.71
N PRO A 255 -3.31 10.50 10.37
CA PRO A 255 -2.28 9.90 9.52
C PRO A 255 -0.89 10.43 9.87
N PRO A 256 0.17 9.63 9.71
CA PRO A 256 1.54 10.11 9.88
C PRO A 256 1.87 11.18 8.81
N ASN A 257 2.61 12.22 9.24
CA ASN A 257 3.11 13.29 8.36
C ASN A 257 4.29 12.79 7.50
#